data_04234246526ae0ade618fbdc7c77b88d
#
_entry.id   04234246526ae0ade618fbdc7c77b88d
#
_cell.length_a   1.000
_cell.length_b   1.000
_cell.length_c   1.000
_cell.angle_alpha   90.00
_cell.angle_beta   90.00
_cell.angle_gamma   90.00
#
_symmetry.space_group_name_H-M   'P 1'
#
loop_
_entity.id
_entity.type
_entity.pdbx_description
1 polymer ?
#
loop_
_entity_poly.entity_id
_entity_poly.type
_entity_poly.pdbx_seq_one_letter_code
_entity_poly.pdbx_strand_id
1 'polypeptide(L)'
;MNKTLALMAAASVVAFAASANATEYTPYVAADYTYTDATFEVNGGKIALGTEYNKYFGTEIFYQRTGSDRVHSQNGTDEFSIQSYGLDAYGYLPLGCDQVVSLVGTAGIAFDDVKYKFDGTNRKTKHGLSYRLGAGVEYDVSENVSVRALYRYSFTDKIAGLDHMNEYSVGVKYNF
;
A
#
# COMPACT_ATOMS: atom_id res chain seq x y z
N MET A 1 -4.98 4.45 -19.72
CA MET A 1 -6.03 4.06 -18.78
C MET A 1 -6.59 5.32 -18.15
N ASN A 2 -7.89 5.56 -18.24
CA ASN A 2 -8.52 6.85 -17.91
C ASN A 2 -8.44 7.10 -16.39
N LYS A 3 -7.84 8.23 -16.00
CA LYS A 3 -7.77 8.73 -14.61
C LYS A 3 -9.15 8.84 -13.95
N THR A 4 -10.19 8.94 -14.74
CA THR A 4 -11.61 8.92 -14.33
C THR A 4 -12.06 7.58 -13.76
N LEU A 5 -11.54 6.43 -14.22
CA LEU A 5 -11.93 5.11 -13.70
C LEU A 5 -11.41 4.89 -12.26
N ALA A 6 -10.20 5.35 -11.97
CA ALA A 6 -9.62 5.26 -10.62
C ALA A 6 -10.36 6.17 -9.62
N LEU A 7 -10.79 7.36 -10.06
CA LEU A 7 -11.59 8.27 -9.22
C LEU A 7 -13.00 7.71 -8.96
N MET A 8 -13.61 7.04 -9.94
CA MET A 8 -14.93 6.41 -9.79
C MET A 8 -14.88 5.18 -8.86
N ALA A 9 -13.79 4.40 -8.88
CA ALA A 9 -13.59 3.30 -7.94
C ALA A 9 -13.40 3.82 -6.50
N ALA A 10 -12.62 4.90 -6.30
CA ALA A 10 -12.46 5.54 -5.01
C ALA A 10 -13.77 6.12 -4.47
N ALA A 11 -14.56 6.79 -5.33
CA ALA A 11 -15.86 7.34 -4.95
C ALA A 11 -16.89 6.26 -4.60
N SER A 12 -16.83 5.08 -5.23
CA SER A 12 -17.76 3.98 -4.94
C SER A 12 -17.49 3.33 -3.57
N VAL A 13 -16.24 3.24 -3.13
CA VAL A 13 -15.89 2.70 -1.81
C VAL A 13 -16.36 3.64 -0.69
N VAL A 14 -16.18 4.96 -0.88
CA VAL A 14 -16.68 5.96 0.09
C VAL A 14 -18.21 6.00 0.12
N ALA A 15 -18.89 5.83 -1.03
CA ALA A 15 -20.36 5.79 -1.09
C ALA A 15 -20.95 4.52 -0.46
N PHE A 16 -20.23 3.38 -0.52
CA PHE A 16 -20.65 2.14 0.17
C PHE A 16 -20.60 2.29 1.69
N ALA A 17 -19.62 3.02 2.22
CA ALA A 17 -19.52 3.30 3.66
C ALA A 17 -20.66 4.22 4.16
N ALA A 18 -21.21 5.07 3.29
CA ALA A 18 -22.27 6.02 3.68
C ALA A 18 -23.70 5.45 3.61
N SER A 19 -23.92 4.27 3.01
CA SER A 19 -25.28 3.74 2.76
C SER A 19 -25.70 2.55 3.61
N ALA A 20 -24.83 2.04 4.49
CA ALA A 20 -25.15 0.87 5.30
C ALA A 20 -25.64 1.29 6.69
N ASN A 21 -26.92 1.11 6.93
CA ASN A 21 -27.54 1.28 8.24
C ASN A 21 -26.89 0.34 9.30
N ALA A 22 -26.43 0.95 10.40
CA ALA A 22 -26.23 0.32 11.72
C ALA A 22 -25.17 -0.79 11.86
N THR A 23 -24.06 -0.69 11.17
CA THR A 23 -22.81 -1.31 11.62
C THR A 23 -21.83 -0.15 11.87
N GLU A 24 -21.09 -0.19 12.97
CA GLU A 24 -20.11 0.85 13.30
C GLU A 24 -18.93 0.80 12.32
N TYR A 25 -19.11 1.41 11.16
CA TYR A 25 -18.04 1.60 10.20
C TYR A 25 -17.15 2.75 10.68
N THR A 26 -15.89 2.48 10.87
CA THR A 26 -14.92 3.49 11.24
C THR A 26 -14.07 3.81 10.01
N PRO A 27 -14.37 4.88 9.27
CA PRO A 27 -13.52 5.31 8.16
C PRO A 27 -12.21 5.87 8.71
N TYR A 28 -11.13 5.69 7.96
CA TYR A 28 -9.82 6.20 8.33
C TYR A 28 -8.99 6.65 7.13
N VAL A 29 -7.99 7.46 7.43
CA VAL A 29 -6.90 7.79 6.52
C VAL A 29 -5.59 7.26 7.09
N ALA A 30 -4.68 6.85 6.22
CA ALA A 30 -3.36 6.41 6.64
C ALA A 30 -2.26 6.97 5.74
N ALA A 31 -1.09 7.16 6.35
CA ALA A 31 0.13 7.53 5.65
C ALA A 31 1.27 6.66 6.16
N ASP A 32 1.95 5.96 5.24
CA ASP A 32 3.06 5.07 5.57
C ASP A 32 4.32 5.50 4.81
N TYR A 33 5.44 5.43 5.48
CA TYR A 33 6.75 5.37 4.86
C TYR A 33 7.04 3.93 4.47
N THR A 34 7.52 3.69 3.25
CA THR A 34 7.74 2.36 2.71
C THR A 34 9.18 2.19 2.26
N TYR A 35 9.75 1.03 2.55
CA TYR A 35 11.00 0.55 2.02
C TYR A 35 10.72 -0.72 1.22
N THR A 36 11.03 -0.70 -0.06
CA THR A 36 10.81 -1.84 -0.97
C THR A 36 12.15 -2.40 -1.40
N ASP A 37 12.34 -3.68 -1.13
CA ASP A 37 13.46 -4.49 -1.56
C ASP A 37 12.98 -5.46 -2.65
N ALA A 38 13.53 -5.27 -3.83
CA ALA A 38 13.29 -6.11 -5.00
C ALA A 38 14.66 -6.43 -5.64
N THR A 39 14.83 -6.20 -6.93
CA THR A 39 16.16 -6.20 -7.58
C THR A 39 16.98 -4.94 -7.22
N PHE A 40 16.31 -3.94 -6.66
CA PHE A 40 16.86 -2.65 -6.21
C PHE A 40 16.09 -2.19 -4.97
N GLU A 41 16.76 -1.42 -4.12
CA GLU A 41 16.21 -0.89 -2.88
C GLU A 41 15.64 0.51 -3.13
N VAL A 42 14.36 0.72 -2.81
CA VAL A 42 13.72 2.04 -2.98
C VAL A 42 12.87 2.40 -1.78
N ASN A 43 13.00 3.65 -1.37
CA ASN A 43 12.17 4.26 -0.35
C ASN A 43 10.97 4.97 -1.00
N GLY A 44 9.86 5.03 -0.29
CA GLY A 44 8.67 5.66 -0.80
C GLY A 44 7.70 6.10 0.28
N GLY A 45 6.55 6.55 -0.18
CA GLY A 45 5.42 6.87 0.68
C GLY A 45 4.14 6.26 0.12
N LYS A 46 3.26 5.84 1.02
CA LYS A 46 1.92 5.35 0.71
C LYS A 46 0.92 6.21 1.45
N ILE A 47 -0.14 6.60 0.76
CA ILE A 47 -1.34 7.19 1.34
C ILE A 47 -2.52 6.26 1.09
N ALA A 48 -3.43 6.19 2.05
CA ALA A 48 -4.54 5.28 1.96
C ALA A 48 -5.81 5.84 2.60
N LEU A 49 -6.93 5.35 2.10
CA LEU A 49 -8.25 5.56 2.66
C LEU A 49 -8.87 4.19 2.92
N GLY A 50 -9.37 3.97 4.11
CA GLY A 50 -9.92 2.69 4.49
C GLY A 50 -11.16 2.80 5.37
N THR A 51 -11.69 1.64 5.69
CA THR A 51 -12.81 1.48 6.60
C THR A 51 -12.63 0.19 7.40
N GLU A 52 -12.77 0.29 8.70
CA GLU A 52 -12.94 -0.86 9.57
C GLU A 52 -14.44 -1.16 9.70
N TYR A 53 -14.81 -2.39 9.39
CA TYR A 53 -16.20 -2.87 9.47
C TYR A 53 -16.52 -3.41 10.86
N ASN A 54 -15.51 -3.80 11.57
CA ASN A 54 -15.52 -4.24 12.95
C ASN A 54 -14.07 -4.33 13.46
N LYS A 55 -13.89 -4.69 14.73
CA LYS A 55 -12.54 -4.82 15.33
C LYS A 55 -11.64 -5.92 14.75
N TYR A 56 -12.14 -6.73 13.80
CA TYR A 56 -11.40 -7.84 13.21
C TYR A 56 -11.15 -7.69 11.73
N PHE A 57 -11.87 -6.81 11.04
CA PHE A 57 -11.81 -6.74 9.59
C PHE A 57 -11.97 -5.31 9.05
N GLY A 58 -11.15 -4.97 8.08
CA GLY A 58 -11.19 -3.70 7.36
C GLY A 58 -10.73 -3.83 5.90
N THR A 59 -10.93 -2.78 5.13
CA THR A 59 -10.40 -2.66 3.77
C THR A 59 -9.80 -1.29 3.53
N GLU A 60 -8.81 -1.22 2.66
CA GLU A 60 -8.04 -0.01 2.36
C GLU A 60 -7.77 0.09 0.86
N ILE A 61 -8.11 1.23 0.26
CA ILE A 61 -7.57 1.61 -1.05
C ILE A 61 -6.33 2.46 -0.83
N PHE A 62 -5.32 2.26 -1.66
CA PHE A 62 -4.05 2.95 -1.47
C PHE A 62 -3.46 3.46 -2.79
N TYR A 63 -2.65 4.48 -2.65
CA TYR A 63 -1.70 4.94 -3.65
C TYR A 63 -0.32 5.02 -3.02
N GLN A 64 0.65 4.41 -3.68
CA GLN A 64 2.04 4.36 -3.25
C GLN A 64 2.94 4.88 -4.36
N ARG A 65 3.96 5.63 -3.97
CA ARG A 65 5.00 6.07 -4.89
C ARG A 65 6.35 5.93 -4.22
N THR A 66 7.28 5.27 -4.91
CA THR A 66 8.67 5.22 -4.49
C THR A 66 9.43 6.42 -5.03
N GLY A 67 10.48 6.84 -4.32
CA GLY A 67 11.49 7.75 -4.84
C GLY A 67 12.17 7.15 -6.07
N SER A 68 12.93 7.95 -6.78
CA SER A 68 13.82 7.46 -7.82
C SER A 68 15.17 7.15 -7.19
N ASP A 69 15.57 5.89 -7.24
CA ASP A 69 16.96 5.55 -6.93
C ASP A 69 17.83 5.75 -8.17
N ARG A 70 19.01 6.36 -7.97
CA ARG A 70 19.99 6.61 -9.02
C ARG A 70 21.14 5.65 -8.83
N VAL A 71 21.11 4.55 -9.56
CA VAL A 71 22.23 3.63 -9.59
C VAL A 71 23.28 4.17 -10.56
N HIS A 72 24.42 4.63 -10.01
CA HIS A 72 25.57 5.01 -10.82
C HIS A 72 26.25 3.75 -11.35
N SER A 73 25.98 3.43 -12.61
CA SER A 73 26.75 2.42 -13.35
C SER A 73 27.90 3.11 -14.09
N GLN A 74 28.96 2.37 -14.40
CA GLN A 74 30.12 2.92 -15.14
C GLN A 74 29.75 3.51 -16.52
N ASN A 75 28.53 3.26 -17.02
CA ASN A 75 28.05 3.70 -18.34
C ASN A 75 26.85 4.65 -18.30
N GLY A 76 26.47 5.23 -17.14
CA GLY A 76 25.34 6.16 -17.06
C GLY A 76 24.59 6.11 -15.73
N THR A 77 23.55 6.94 -15.62
CA THR A 77 22.66 7.00 -14.45
C THR A 77 21.32 6.37 -14.81
N ASP A 78 21.01 5.25 -14.19
CA ASP A 78 19.71 4.58 -14.33
C ASP A 78 18.74 5.09 -13.25
N GLU A 79 17.56 5.55 -13.64
CA GLU A 79 16.51 5.99 -12.75
C GLU A 79 15.37 4.96 -12.73
N PHE A 80 15.05 4.43 -11.55
CA PHE A 80 13.92 3.54 -11.34
C PHE A 80 12.89 4.21 -10.42
N SER A 81 11.62 4.10 -10.74
CA SER A 81 10.53 4.48 -9.84
C SER A 81 9.32 3.58 -10.03
N ILE A 82 8.67 3.23 -8.92
CA ILE A 82 7.47 2.40 -8.90
C ILE A 82 6.31 3.27 -8.42
N GLN A 83 5.18 3.16 -9.11
CA GLN A 83 3.90 3.70 -8.67
C GLN A 83 2.92 2.54 -8.57
N SER A 84 2.29 2.37 -7.43
CA SER A 84 1.34 1.30 -7.16
C SER A 84 0.03 1.89 -6.64
N TYR A 85 -1.08 1.30 -7.04
CA TYR A 85 -2.40 1.61 -6.51
C TYR A 85 -3.23 0.33 -6.45
N GLY A 86 -4.02 0.18 -5.41
CA GLY A 86 -4.73 -1.07 -5.22
C GLY A 86 -5.69 -1.07 -4.05
N LEU A 87 -6.09 -2.29 -3.69
CA LEU A 87 -7.01 -2.59 -2.61
C LEU A 87 -6.37 -3.67 -1.73
N ASP A 88 -6.33 -3.41 -0.43
CA ASP A 88 -5.92 -4.38 0.60
C ASP A 88 -7.10 -4.69 1.53
N ALA A 89 -7.28 -5.94 1.90
CA ALA A 89 -8.10 -6.39 3.01
C ALA A 89 -7.21 -6.58 4.23
N TYR A 90 -7.71 -6.19 5.39
CA TYR A 90 -7.01 -6.26 6.66
C TYR A 90 -7.78 -7.16 7.62
N GLY A 91 -7.06 -8.06 8.27
CA GLY A 91 -7.54 -8.83 9.41
C GLY A 91 -6.78 -8.39 10.66
N TYR A 92 -7.49 -8.12 11.73
CA TYR A 92 -6.93 -7.69 13.01
C TYR A 92 -7.19 -8.74 14.07
N LEU A 93 -6.18 -9.05 14.87
CA LEU A 93 -6.28 -9.87 16.07
C LEU A 93 -5.84 -9.04 17.26
N PRO A 94 -6.80 -8.40 18.00
CA PRO A 94 -6.50 -7.62 19.19
C PRO A 94 -5.85 -8.48 20.26
N LEU A 95 -4.80 -7.97 20.90
CA LEU A 95 -4.04 -8.65 21.93
C LEU A 95 -4.24 -7.99 23.30
N GLY A 96 -4.23 -8.82 24.35
CA GLY A 96 -4.33 -8.34 25.72
C GLY A 96 -5.74 -7.90 26.13
N CYS A 97 -5.88 -7.51 27.40
CA CYS A 97 -7.15 -7.06 27.95
C CYS A 97 -7.53 -5.65 27.46
N ASP A 98 -6.54 -4.80 27.27
CA ASP A 98 -6.73 -3.40 26.86
C ASP A 98 -6.92 -3.23 25.34
N GLN A 99 -6.63 -4.30 24.58
CA GLN A 99 -6.80 -4.38 23.11
C GLN A 99 -6.13 -3.23 22.33
N VAL A 100 -5.14 -2.56 22.92
CA VAL A 100 -4.39 -1.45 22.27
C VAL A 100 -3.35 -1.92 21.26
N VAL A 101 -3.03 -3.21 21.26
CA VAL A 101 -2.12 -3.83 20.27
C VAL A 101 -2.90 -4.85 19.47
N SER A 102 -2.74 -4.82 18.17
CA SER A 102 -3.31 -5.82 17.26
C SER A 102 -2.23 -6.45 16.39
N LEU A 103 -2.28 -7.76 16.22
CA LEU A 103 -1.60 -8.40 15.09
C LEU A 103 -2.42 -8.13 13.84
N VAL A 104 -1.75 -7.82 12.75
CA VAL A 104 -2.37 -7.46 11.49
C VAL A 104 -1.95 -8.45 10.41
N GLY A 105 -2.93 -9.01 9.70
CA GLY A 105 -2.73 -9.75 8.47
C GLY A 105 -3.31 -8.96 7.30
N THR A 106 -2.64 -8.94 6.14
CA THR A 106 -3.14 -8.25 4.96
C THR A 106 -3.12 -9.13 3.73
N ALA A 107 -4.12 -8.97 2.86
CA ALA A 107 -4.15 -9.59 1.54
C ALA A 107 -4.74 -8.59 0.54
N GLY A 108 -4.14 -8.46 -0.64
CA GLY A 108 -4.60 -7.46 -1.59
C GLY A 108 -4.11 -7.65 -3.01
N ILE A 109 -4.55 -6.72 -3.84
CA ILE A 109 -4.16 -6.60 -5.25
C ILE A 109 -3.68 -5.18 -5.54
N ALA A 110 -2.64 -5.07 -6.35
CA ALA A 110 -2.13 -3.79 -6.80
C ALA A 110 -1.87 -3.78 -8.30
N PHE A 111 -2.00 -2.61 -8.89
CA PHE A 111 -1.52 -2.31 -10.23
C PHE A 111 -0.24 -1.51 -10.08
N ASP A 112 0.84 -2.05 -10.63
CA ASP A 112 2.17 -1.47 -10.54
C ASP A 112 2.59 -0.87 -11.89
N ASP A 113 3.04 0.36 -11.84
CA ASP A 113 3.63 1.09 -12.95
C ASP A 113 5.13 1.26 -12.69
N VAL A 114 5.95 0.43 -13.32
CA VAL A 114 7.40 0.50 -13.22
C VAL A 114 7.95 1.37 -14.34
N LYS A 115 8.57 2.47 -13.97
CA LYS A 115 9.24 3.41 -14.90
C LYS A 115 10.74 3.23 -14.77
N TYR A 116 11.40 2.99 -15.89
CA TYR A 116 12.84 2.91 -15.95
C TYR A 116 13.38 3.75 -17.11
N LYS A 117 14.50 4.40 -16.88
CA LYS A 117 15.22 5.19 -17.86
C LYS A 117 16.68 4.73 -17.87
N PHE A 118 17.13 4.20 -18.99
CA PHE A 118 18.54 3.97 -19.26
C PHE A 118 19.14 5.19 -19.97
N ASP A 119 20.43 5.44 -19.76
CA ASP A 119 21.17 6.58 -20.28
C ASP A 119 20.82 6.91 -21.73
N GLY A 120 20.33 8.15 -21.95
CA GLY A 120 20.02 8.69 -23.28
C GLY A 120 18.82 8.09 -24.02
N THR A 121 18.15 7.07 -23.49
CA THR A 121 17.05 6.36 -24.15
C THR A 121 15.67 6.83 -23.64
N ASN A 122 14.64 6.67 -24.46
CA ASN A 122 13.26 7.00 -24.10
C ASN A 122 12.82 6.23 -22.85
N ARG A 123 12.15 6.95 -21.92
CA ARG A 123 11.55 6.40 -20.72
C ARG A 123 10.55 5.29 -21.09
N LYS A 124 10.76 4.08 -20.58
CA LYS A 124 9.83 2.97 -20.75
C LYS A 124 9.00 2.78 -19.48
N THR A 125 7.72 2.50 -19.64
CA THR A 125 6.81 2.17 -18.54
C THR A 125 6.26 0.77 -18.79
N LYS A 126 6.37 -0.11 -17.82
CA LYS A 126 5.68 -1.40 -17.82
C LYS A 126 4.61 -1.39 -16.74
N HIS A 127 3.46 -1.94 -17.08
CA HIS A 127 2.30 -2.07 -16.21
C HIS A 127 2.09 -3.55 -15.88
N GLY A 128 1.65 -3.83 -14.68
CA GLY A 128 1.28 -5.20 -14.31
C GLY A 128 0.40 -5.25 -13.08
N LEU A 129 -0.15 -6.43 -12.85
CA LEU A 129 -0.94 -6.77 -11.67
C LEU A 129 -0.04 -7.51 -10.69
N SER A 130 -0.15 -7.18 -9.41
CA SER A 130 0.48 -7.93 -8.32
C SER A 130 -0.55 -8.35 -7.26
N TYR A 131 -0.27 -9.49 -6.64
CA TYR A 131 -0.99 -9.98 -5.48
C TYR A 131 -0.11 -9.78 -4.25
N ARG A 132 -0.69 -9.28 -3.17
CA ARG A 132 0.04 -8.89 -1.97
C ARG A 132 -0.45 -9.67 -0.77
N LEU A 133 0.48 -10.19 0.02
CA LEU A 133 0.20 -10.76 1.34
C LEU A 133 1.13 -10.11 2.35
N GLY A 134 0.63 -9.85 3.54
CA GLY A 134 1.45 -9.20 4.56
C GLY A 134 1.01 -9.53 5.97
N ALA A 135 1.88 -9.18 6.90
CA ALA A 135 1.63 -9.28 8.32
C ALA A 135 2.33 -8.13 9.04
N GLY A 136 1.86 -7.80 10.24
CA GLY A 136 2.47 -6.77 11.05
C GLY A 136 1.79 -6.55 12.37
N VAL A 137 2.00 -5.38 12.92
CA VAL A 137 1.41 -4.95 14.19
C VAL A 137 0.86 -3.54 14.06
N GLU A 138 -0.21 -3.29 14.78
CA GLU A 138 -0.81 -1.98 14.94
C GLU A 138 -0.93 -1.68 16.45
N TYR A 139 -0.64 -0.45 16.83
CA TYR A 139 -0.73 0.05 18.20
C TYR A 139 -1.59 1.30 18.24
N ASP A 140 -2.66 1.26 19.02
CA ASP A 140 -3.56 2.39 19.22
C ASP A 140 -2.95 3.34 20.25
N VAL A 141 -2.44 4.48 19.77
CA VAL A 141 -1.86 5.54 20.61
C VAL A 141 -2.96 6.32 21.32
N SER A 142 -4.11 6.45 20.67
CA SER A 142 -5.33 7.06 21.22
C SER A 142 -6.55 6.48 20.50
N GLU A 143 -7.75 6.89 20.91
CA GLU A 143 -9.02 6.47 20.29
C GLU A 143 -9.09 6.73 18.78
N ASN A 144 -8.38 7.76 18.31
CA ASN A 144 -8.39 8.16 16.90
C ASN A 144 -7.08 7.91 16.16
N VAL A 145 -5.97 7.62 16.85
CA VAL A 145 -4.64 7.54 16.24
C VAL A 145 -4.00 6.21 16.54
N SER A 146 -3.62 5.50 15.49
CA SER A 146 -2.85 4.27 15.57
C SER A 146 -1.53 4.42 14.79
N VAL A 147 -0.51 3.72 15.24
CA VAL A 147 0.74 3.52 14.50
C VAL A 147 0.82 2.07 14.07
N ARG A 148 1.34 1.84 12.87
CA ARG A 148 1.45 0.48 12.32
C ARG A 148 2.82 0.21 11.71
N ALA A 149 3.27 -1.04 11.84
CA ALA A 149 4.44 -1.56 11.16
C ALA A 149 4.04 -2.84 10.43
N LEU A 150 4.26 -2.88 9.11
CA LEU A 150 3.80 -3.97 8.26
C LEU A 150 4.94 -4.47 7.37
N TYR A 151 5.00 -5.75 7.17
CA TYR A 151 5.76 -6.42 6.13
C TYR A 151 4.79 -6.96 5.08
N ARG A 152 5.08 -6.75 3.79
CA ARG A 152 4.31 -7.27 2.67
C ARG A 152 5.20 -7.96 1.66
N TYR A 153 4.72 -9.07 1.17
CA TYR A 153 5.31 -9.79 0.06
C TYR A 153 4.36 -9.67 -1.14
N SER A 154 4.88 -9.20 -2.28
CA SER A 154 4.12 -9.02 -3.50
C SER A 154 4.59 -10.00 -4.56
N PHE A 155 3.65 -10.79 -5.08
CA PHE A 155 3.86 -11.67 -6.24
C PHE A 155 3.54 -10.87 -7.49
N THR A 156 4.49 -10.70 -8.39
CA THR A 156 4.31 -9.96 -9.64
C THR A 156 4.30 -10.91 -10.82
N ASP A 157 3.43 -10.67 -11.79
CA ASP A 157 3.41 -11.45 -13.02
C ASP A 157 4.49 -10.93 -13.99
N LYS A 158 5.76 -11.20 -13.66
CA LYS A 158 6.97 -10.86 -14.45
C LYS A 158 7.00 -9.41 -14.97
N ILE A 159 6.65 -8.45 -14.12
CA ILE A 159 6.69 -7.03 -14.46
C ILE A 159 8.16 -6.59 -14.51
N ALA A 160 8.66 -6.27 -15.68
CA ALA A 160 10.04 -5.79 -15.90
C ALA A 160 11.15 -6.77 -15.44
N GLY A 161 10.84 -8.07 -15.31
CA GLY A 161 11.79 -9.08 -14.81
C GLY A 161 11.77 -9.24 -13.29
N LEU A 162 10.86 -8.55 -12.59
CA LEU A 162 10.61 -8.72 -11.17
C LEU A 162 9.61 -9.86 -10.96
N ASP A 163 10.01 -10.87 -10.21
CA ASP A 163 9.13 -11.99 -9.85
C ASP A 163 8.43 -11.74 -8.50
N HIS A 164 9.07 -10.98 -7.61
CA HIS A 164 8.54 -10.65 -6.30
C HIS A 164 9.14 -9.34 -5.75
N MET A 165 8.48 -8.76 -4.76
CA MET A 165 8.95 -7.59 -4.03
C MET A 165 8.65 -7.78 -2.54
N ASN A 166 9.61 -7.40 -1.69
CA ASN A 166 9.45 -7.29 -0.24
C ASN A 166 9.25 -5.82 0.12
N GLU A 167 8.25 -5.53 0.92
CA GLU A 167 7.95 -4.18 1.38
C GLU A 167 7.88 -4.15 2.90
N TYR A 168 8.62 -3.24 3.49
CA TYR A 168 8.53 -2.88 4.91
C TYR A 168 7.91 -1.50 5.01
N SER A 169 6.93 -1.32 5.88
CA SER A 169 6.30 -0.02 6.06
C SER A 169 6.06 0.30 7.53
N VAL A 170 6.20 1.59 7.84
CA VAL A 170 5.81 2.16 9.14
C VAL A 170 4.94 3.37 8.86
N GLY A 171 3.81 3.49 9.55
CA GLY A 171 2.86 4.54 9.26
C GLY A 171 1.96 4.90 10.43
N VAL A 172 1.15 5.91 10.17
CA VAL A 172 0.13 6.43 11.08
C VAL A 172 -1.23 6.31 10.41
N LYS A 173 -2.22 5.89 11.18
CA LYS A 173 -3.64 5.81 10.81
C LYS A 173 -4.43 6.76 11.70
N TYR A 174 -5.38 7.50 11.11
CA TYR A 174 -6.33 8.35 11.81
C TYR A 174 -7.75 7.89 11.53
N ASN A 175 -8.46 7.49 12.57
CA ASN A 175 -9.85 7.06 12.56
C ASN A 175 -10.77 8.28 12.82
N PHE A 176 -11.85 8.40 12.05
CA PHE A 176 -12.81 9.50 12.15
C PHE A 176 -13.95 9.21 13.14
#